data_3777d025503fa364de8a38280d7e47c3
#
_entry.id   3777d025503fa364de8a38280d7e47c3
#
_cell.length_a   1.000
_cell.length_b   1.000
_cell.length_c   1.000
_cell.angle_alpha   90.00
_cell.angle_beta   90.00
_cell.angle_gamma   90.00
#
_symmetry.space_group_name_H-M   'P 1'
#
loop_
_entity.id
_entity.type
_entity.pdbx_description
1 polymer ?
#
loop_
_entity_poly.entity_id
_entity_poly.type
_entity_poly.pdbx_seq_one_letter_code
_entity_poly.pdbx_strand_id
1 'polypeptide(L)'
;MKKLTLLIFAVLIAVSQLFAKEGMWIPLLLEKYKLEDMQKMGFKLTADDIYNVNNASMKDAVMVFGGGCTAELISGDGLLITNHHCGYRQIQSHSSVENDYLTNGFWAMNRDEELPNPGLTVSFLEYMEDVTPKVFAGTEDIPEADRKKK
;
A
#
# COMPACT_ATOMS: atom_id res chain seq x y z
N MET A 1 19.02 13.38 47.43
CA MET A 1 18.38 14.38 46.59
C MET A 1 19.07 14.49 45.23
N LYS A 2 20.37 14.84 45.14
CA LYS A 2 21.07 14.99 43.81
C LYS A 2 20.98 13.77 42.87
N LYS A 3 21.08 12.53 43.39
CA LYS A 3 20.96 11.32 42.59
C LYS A 3 19.55 11.10 42.02
N LEU A 4 18.52 11.46 42.80
CA LEU A 4 17.12 11.36 42.35
C LEU A 4 16.82 12.39 41.24
N THR A 5 17.35 13.61 41.40
CA THR A 5 17.20 14.68 40.41
C THR A 5 17.90 14.31 39.08
N LEU A 6 19.09 13.72 39.15
CA LEU A 6 19.80 13.18 37.97
C LEU A 6 19.04 12.05 37.28
N LEU A 7 18.44 11.17 38.04
CA LEU A 7 17.64 10.07 37.48
C LEU A 7 16.38 10.59 36.78
N ILE A 8 15.67 11.53 37.38
CA ILE A 8 14.49 12.18 36.78
C ILE A 8 14.88 12.89 35.47
N PHE A 9 16.00 13.61 35.47
CA PHE A 9 16.48 14.32 34.29
C PHE A 9 16.90 13.35 33.16
N ALA A 10 17.54 12.25 33.49
CA ALA A 10 17.89 11.19 32.55
C ALA A 10 16.63 10.52 31.95
N VAL A 11 15.61 10.26 32.77
CA VAL A 11 14.33 9.70 32.29
C VAL A 11 13.60 10.70 31.37
N LEU A 12 13.57 11.99 31.71
CA LEU A 12 12.98 13.03 30.88
C LEU A 12 13.66 13.14 29.51
N ILE A 13 15.00 13.08 29.45
CA ILE A 13 15.75 13.05 28.20
C ILE A 13 15.45 11.78 27.41
N ALA A 14 15.38 10.60 28.05
CA ALA A 14 15.10 9.36 27.36
C ALA A 14 13.68 9.33 26.77
N VAL A 15 12.68 9.88 27.47
CA VAL A 15 11.29 9.97 27.00
C VAL A 15 11.16 10.97 25.83
N SER A 16 11.93 12.04 25.79
CA SER A 16 11.88 13.01 24.68
C SER A 16 12.34 12.45 23.33
N GLN A 17 13.04 11.31 23.33
CA GLN A 17 13.47 10.62 22.09
C GLN A 17 12.40 9.65 21.53
N LEU A 18 11.29 9.43 22.25
CA LEU A 18 10.23 8.49 21.87
C LEU A 18 9.15 9.09 20.94
N PHE A 19 9.35 10.29 20.41
CA PHE A 19 8.42 10.83 19.41
C PHE A 19 8.57 10.05 18.10
N ALA A 20 7.78 8.99 17.96
CA ALA A 20 7.58 8.34 16.69
C ALA A 20 6.96 9.35 15.70
N LYS A 21 7.53 9.44 14.52
CA LYS A 21 6.94 10.24 13.44
C LYS A 21 5.80 9.40 12.84
N GLU A 22 4.61 9.62 13.34
CA GLU A 22 3.41 8.93 12.90
C GLU A 22 2.76 9.64 11.70
N GLY A 23 1.96 8.92 10.94
CA GLY A 23 1.16 9.46 9.85
C GLY A 23 0.98 8.46 8.71
N MET A 24 -0.10 8.65 7.97
CA MET A 24 -0.34 7.97 6.70
C MET A 24 -0.04 8.95 5.57
N TRP A 25 1.09 8.77 4.90
CA TRP A 25 1.57 9.69 3.89
C TRP A 25 1.13 9.23 2.50
N ILE A 26 0.63 10.18 1.71
CA ILE A 26 0.28 9.93 0.30
C ILE A 26 1.59 9.81 -0.50
N PRO A 27 1.90 8.66 -1.11
CA PRO A 27 3.16 8.43 -1.82
C PRO A 27 3.48 9.49 -2.89
N LEU A 28 2.49 9.92 -3.65
CA LEU A 28 2.61 10.97 -4.66
C LEU A 28 3.11 12.31 -4.10
N LEU A 29 2.87 12.57 -2.82
CA LEU A 29 3.25 13.82 -2.15
C LEU A 29 4.46 13.66 -1.23
N LEU A 30 5.11 12.52 -1.25
CA LEU A 30 6.19 12.17 -0.33
C LEU A 30 7.36 13.14 -0.44
N GLU A 31 7.79 13.46 -1.66
CA GLU A 31 8.89 14.41 -1.92
C GLU A 31 8.65 15.75 -1.22
N LYS A 32 7.44 16.28 -1.36
CA LYS A 32 7.10 17.61 -0.82
C LYS A 32 7.06 17.65 0.71
N TYR A 33 6.63 16.58 1.37
CA TYR A 33 6.28 16.66 2.78
C TYR A 33 7.17 15.85 3.72
N LYS A 34 7.79 14.77 3.27
CA LYS A 34 8.43 13.81 4.18
C LYS A 34 9.76 13.22 3.73
N LEU A 35 10.10 13.28 2.47
CA LEU A 35 11.30 12.63 1.95
C LEU A 35 12.57 13.09 2.67
N GLU A 36 12.72 14.40 2.91
CA GLU A 36 13.88 14.94 3.61
C GLU A 36 14.03 14.38 5.05
N ASP A 37 12.92 14.27 5.76
CA ASP A 37 12.90 13.68 7.10
C ASP A 37 13.27 12.19 7.09
N MET A 38 12.77 11.45 6.10
CA MET A 38 13.09 10.04 5.91
C MET A 38 14.57 9.84 5.57
N GLN A 39 15.12 10.71 4.73
CA GLN A 39 16.54 10.68 4.37
C GLN A 39 17.45 10.98 5.57
N LYS A 40 17.07 11.90 6.45
CA LYS A 40 17.78 12.15 7.73
C LYS A 40 17.79 10.92 8.64
N MET A 41 16.79 10.04 8.52
CA MET A 41 16.72 8.76 9.25
C MET A 41 17.43 7.61 8.54
N GLY A 42 18.07 7.87 7.39
CA GLY A 42 18.85 6.88 6.64
C GLY A 42 18.12 6.26 5.44
N PHE A 43 16.94 6.76 5.07
CA PHE A 43 16.27 6.35 3.85
C PHE A 43 17.08 6.77 2.62
N LYS A 44 17.29 5.86 1.67
CA LYS A 44 18.21 6.06 0.53
C LYS A 44 17.52 6.13 -0.82
N LEU A 45 16.21 5.84 -0.87
CA LEU A 45 15.45 5.89 -2.09
C LEU A 45 14.99 7.32 -2.39
N THR A 46 14.66 7.59 -3.64
CA THR A 46 14.04 8.84 -4.09
C THR A 46 12.51 8.74 -4.00
N ALA A 47 11.82 9.87 -4.18
CA ALA A 47 10.37 9.87 -4.30
C ALA A 47 9.91 9.08 -5.54
N ASP A 48 10.64 9.20 -6.65
CA ASP A 48 10.37 8.48 -7.90
C ASP A 48 10.55 6.96 -7.76
N ASP A 49 11.50 6.49 -6.95
CA ASP A 49 11.64 5.07 -6.65
C ASP A 49 10.40 4.50 -5.93
N ILE A 50 9.74 5.33 -5.13
CA ILE A 50 8.52 4.95 -4.40
C ILE A 50 7.29 5.08 -5.29
N TYR A 51 7.13 6.24 -5.94
CA TYR A 51 5.95 6.54 -6.74
C TYR A 51 6.29 7.47 -7.91
N ASN A 52 6.44 6.90 -9.08
CA ASN A 52 6.49 7.64 -10.33
C ASN A 52 5.19 7.39 -11.12
N VAL A 53 4.61 8.43 -11.72
CA VAL A 53 3.27 8.33 -12.35
C VAL A 53 3.26 7.31 -13.48
N ASN A 54 4.25 7.36 -14.39
CA ASN A 54 4.28 6.53 -15.60
C ASN A 54 5.62 5.82 -15.84
N ASN A 55 6.54 5.86 -14.86
CA ASN A 55 7.77 5.07 -14.92
C ASN A 55 7.77 4.01 -13.82
N ALA A 56 8.61 2.99 -14.00
CA ALA A 56 8.76 1.92 -13.03
C ALA A 56 9.12 2.45 -11.64
N SER A 57 8.39 2.02 -10.63
CA SER A 57 8.58 2.39 -9.23
C SER A 57 7.93 1.35 -8.31
N MET A 58 8.10 1.48 -7.00
CA MET A 58 7.52 0.55 -6.04
C MET A 58 5.98 0.47 -6.13
N LYS A 59 5.30 1.54 -6.62
CA LYS A 59 3.85 1.51 -6.86
C LYS A 59 3.40 0.35 -7.76
N ASP A 60 4.26 -0.08 -8.71
CA ASP A 60 3.90 -1.10 -9.69
C ASP A 60 3.85 -2.50 -9.09
N ALA A 61 4.43 -2.68 -7.90
CA ALA A 61 4.27 -3.91 -7.13
C ALA A 61 2.92 -4.00 -6.41
N VAL A 62 2.17 -2.90 -6.31
CA VAL A 62 0.86 -2.85 -5.65
C VAL A 62 -0.24 -2.98 -6.71
N MET A 63 -1.19 -3.88 -6.47
CA MET A 63 -2.23 -4.21 -7.43
C MET A 63 -3.62 -4.27 -6.78
N VAL A 64 -4.66 -4.19 -7.59
CA VAL A 64 -6.02 -4.50 -7.16
C VAL A 64 -6.22 -6.02 -7.21
N PHE A 65 -6.61 -6.60 -6.09
CA PHE A 65 -6.83 -8.04 -5.92
C PHE A 65 -8.34 -8.33 -5.83
N GLY A 66 -8.80 -9.24 -6.67
CA GLY A 66 -10.17 -9.74 -6.63
C GLY A 66 -11.27 -8.67 -6.81
N GLY A 67 -10.94 -7.49 -7.33
CA GLY A 67 -11.90 -6.42 -7.61
C GLY A 67 -12.20 -5.45 -6.45
N GLY A 68 -11.45 -5.50 -5.35
CA GLY A 68 -11.70 -4.57 -4.24
C GLY A 68 -10.64 -4.49 -3.15
N CYS A 69 -9.80 -5.50 -3.04
CA CYS A 69 -8.65 -5.50 -2.14
C CYS A 69 -7.38 -4.99 -2.82
N THR A 70 -6.34 -4.76 -2.05
CA THR A 70 -4.97 -4.58 -2.53
C THR A 70 -4.15 -5.83 -2.26
N ALA A 71 -3.16 -6.08 -3.10
CA ALA A 71 -2.12 -7.07 -2.88
C ALA A 71 -0.78 -6.52 -3.35
N GLU A 72 0.31 -7.08 -2.86
CA GLU A 72 1.67 -6.70 -3.20
C GLU A 72 2.41 -7.88 -3.82
N LEU A 73 2.97 -7.66 -5.01
CA LEU A 73 3.84 -8.62 -5.68
C LEU A 73 5.24 -8.58 -5.04
N ILE A 74 5.70 -9.70 -4.51
CA ILE A 74 6.97 -9.77 -3.78
C ILE A 74 8.01 -10.68 -4.44
N SER A 75 7.70 -11.27 -5.60
CA SER A 75 8.67 -12.04 -6.38
C SER A 75 8.44 -11.91 -7.87
N GLY A 76 9.50 -12.14 -8.66
CA GLY A 76 9.42 -12.22 -10.12
C GLY A 76 8.63 -13.45 -10.62
N ASP A 77 8.36 -14.40 -9.76
CA ASP A 77 7.60 -15.63 -10.07
C ASP A 77 6.10 -15.52 -9.76
N GLY A 78 5.62 -14.33 -9.40
CA GLY A 78 4.21 -14.09 -9.18
C GLY A 78 3.73 -14.35 -7.73
N LEU A 79 4.64 -14.53 -6.75
CA LEU A 79 4.23 -14.59 -5.36
C LEU A 79 3.70 -13.22 -4.92
N LEU A 80 2.48 -13.20 -4.43
CA LEU A 80 1.85 -12.00 -3.88
C LEU A 80 1.39 -12.21 -2.44
N ILE A 81 1.30 -11.13 -1.70
CA ILE A 81 0.74 -11.11 -0.34
C ILE A 81 -0.49 -10.19 -0.32
N THR A 82 -1.45 -10.53 0.52
CA THR A 82 -2.64 -9.72 0.76
C THR A 82 -3.18 -9.98 2.17
N ASN A 83 -4.22 -9.27 2.56
CA ASN A 83 -4.87 -9.50 3.84
C ASN A 83 -5.71 -10.79 3.83
N HIS A 84 -5.77 -11.49 4.96
CA HIS A 84 -6.55 -12.72 5.12
C HIS A 84 -8.00 -12.56 4.66
N HIS A 85 -8.67 -11.46 5.04
CA HIS A 85 -10.07 -11.24 4.66
C HIS A 85 -10.29 -11.08 3.14
N CYS A 86 -9.25 -10.68 2.39
CA CYS A 86 -9.32 -10.58 0.93
C CYS A 86 -9.29 -11.95 0.25
N GLY A 87 -8.60 -12.93 0.84
CA GLY A 87 -8.53 -14.31 0.37
C GLY A 87 -9.54 -15.25 1.06
N TYR A 88 -10.33 -14.74 2.01
CA TYR A 88 -11.19 -15.58 2.86
C TYR A 88 -12.11 -16.52 2.06
N ARG A 89 -12.74 -16.00 1.00
CA ARG A 89 -13.65 -16.76 0.16
C ARG A 89 -12.95 -17.94 -0.55
N GLN A 90 -11.74 -17.72 -0.99
CA GLN A 90 -10.92 -18.75 -1.65
C GLN A 90 -10.49 -19.81 -0.64
N ILE A 91 -10.01 -19.40 0.54
CA ILE A 91 -9.66 -20.32 1.61
C ILE A 91 -10.88 -21.16 2.00
N GLN A 92 -12.04 -20.53 2.17
CA GLN A 92 -13.29 -21.22 2.48
C GLN A 92 -13.69 -22.22 1.40
N SER A 93 -13.53 -21.88 0.12
CA SER A 93 -13.90 -22.77 -1.00
C SER A 93 -13.05 -24.04 -1.08
N HIS A 94 -11.84 -24.01 -0.54
CA HIS A 94 -10.94 -25.15 -0.45
C HIS A 94 -11.03 -25.90 0.88
N SER A 95 -11.71 -25.31 1.88
CA SER A 95 -11.85 -25.95 3.20
C SER A 95 -12.97 -26.99 3.22
N SER A 96 -12.76 -28.07 3.95
CA SER A 96 -13.74 -29.09 4.27
C SER A 96 -13.66 -29.47 5.75
N VAL A 97 -14.51 -30.39 6.19
CA VAL A 97 -14.45 -30.92 7.57
C VAL A 97 -13.12 -31.65 7.81
N GLU A 98 -12.61 -32.35 6.79
CA GLU A 98 -11.35 -33.11 6.85
C GLU A 98 -10.13 -32.21 6.71
N ASN A 99 -10.26 -31.11 5.99
CA ASN A 99 -9.20 -30.17 5.70
C ASN A 99 -9.65 -28.74 6.03
N ASP A 100 -9.70 -28.40 7.29
CA ASP A 100 -10.11 -27.07 7.77
C ASP A 100 -8.97 -26.05 7.61
N TYR A 101 -8.81 -25.54 6.38
CA TYR A 101 -7.80 -24.52 6.07
C TYR A 101 -8.11 -23.16 6.67
N LEU A 102 -9.37 -22.87 7.01
CA LEU A 102 -9.72 -21.64 7.71
C LEU A 102 -9.15 -21.59 9.13
N THR A 103 -9.17 -22.72 9.84
CA THR A 103 -8.65 -22.82 11.20
C THR A 103 -7.16 -23.14 11.24
N ASN A 104 -6.72 -24.08 10.41
CA ASN A 104 -5.37 -24.64 10.48
C ASN A 104 -4.38 -23.97 9.53
N GLY A 105 -4.86 -23.18 8.59
CA GLY A 105 -4.06 -22.64 7.49
C GLY A 105 -3.73 -23.69 6.44
N PHE A 106 -3.10 -23.22 5.36
CA PHE A 106 -2.58 -24.06 4.29
C PHE A 106 -1.25 -23.51 3.82
N TRP A 107 -0.29 -24.38 3.56
CA TRP A 107 1.01 -24.01 3.04
C TRP A 107 1.44 -24.99 1.94
N ALA A 108 1.49 -24.51 0.68
CA ALA A 108 2.07 -25.23 -0.43
C ALA A 108 3.60 -25.18 -0.33
N MET A 109 4.27 -26.33 -0.29
CA MET A 109 5.73 -26.42 -0.24
C MET A 109 6.37 -26.27 -1.63
N ASN A 110 5.57 -26.43 -2.68
CA ASN A 110 5.97 -26.27 -4.08
C ASN A 110 4.74 -25.89 -4.91
N ARG A 111 4.94 -25.53 -6.19
CA ARG A 111 3.86 -25.04 -7.07
C ARG A 111 2.81 -26.09 -7.40
N ASP A 112 3.16 -27.37 -7.40
CA ASP A 112 2.22 -28.44 -7.71
C ASP A 112 1.20 -28.67 -6.58
N GLU A 113 1.51 -28.17 -5.38
CA GLU A 113 0.61 -28.21 -4.24
C GLU A 113 -0.29 -26.97 -4.15
N GLU A 114 -0.05 -25.93 -4.95
CA GLU A 114 -0.88 -24.72 -4.93
C GLU A 114 -2.32 -25.03 -5.39
N LEU A 115 -3.29 -24.52 -4.62
CA LEU A 115 -4.70 -24.75 -4.92
C LEU A 115 -5.21 -23.70 -5.91
N PRO A 116 -5.77 -24.11 -7.06
CA PRO A 116 -6.21 -23.18 -8.10
C PRO A 116 -7.44 -22.37 -7.67
N ASN A 117 -7.47 -21.08 -8.04
CA ASN A 117 -8.58 -20.19 -7.77
C ASN A 117 -9.16 -19.62 -9.08
N PRO A 118 -10.00 -20.39 -9.79
CA PRO A 118 -10.56 -19.97 -11.07
C PRO A 118 -11.34 -18.65 -10.95
N GLY A 119 -11.08 -17.71 -11.84
CA GLY A 119 -11.76 -16.42 -11.87
C GLY A 119 -11.22 -15.38 -10.89
N LEU A 120 -10.26 -15.73 -10.04
CA LEU A 120 -9.53 -14.75 -9.25
C LEU A 120 -8.52 -14.03 -10.15
N THR A 121 -8.55 -12.69 -10.13
CA THR A 121 -7.71 -11.85 -10.98
C THR A 121 -7.03 -10.77 -10.17
N VAL A 122 -5.92 -10.26 -10.69
CA VAL A 122 -5.25 -9.05 -10.23
C VAL A 122 -5.19 -8.04 -11.37
N SER A 123 -5.22 -6.75 -11.01
CA SER A 123 -5.11 -5.67 -11.98
C SER A 123 -3.98 -4.74 -11.58
N PHE A 124 -3.02 -4.54 -12.48
CA PHE A 124 -1.92 -3.61 -12.34
C PHE A 124 -2.27 -2.26 -12.93
N LEU A 125 -1.72 -1.19 -12.34
CA LEU A 125 -1.79 0.14 -12.91
C LEU A 125 -0.70 0.26 -14.00
N GLU A 126 -1.11 0.37 -15.26
CA GLU A 126 -0.17 0.52 -16.37
C GLU A 126 0.11 1.98 -16.72
N TYR A 127 -0.93 2.83 -16.68
CA TYR A 127 -0.80 4.22 -17.13
C TYR A 127 -1.81 5.14 -16.44
N MET A 128 -1.39 6.37 -16.17
CA MET A 128 -2.26 7.46 -15.69
C MET A 128 -2.07 8.71 -16.55
N GLU A 129 -3.18 9.40 -16.81
CA GLU A 129 -3.21 10.64 -17.58
C GLU A 129 -4.12 11.67 -16.90
N ASP A 130 -3.68 12.92 -16.84
CA ASP A 130 -4.57 14.02 -16.45
C ASP A 130 -5.45 14.39 -17.64
N VAL A 131 -6.72 14.01 -17.53
CA VAL A 131 -7.75 14.30 -18.54
C VAL A 131 -8.53 15.58 -18.27
N THR A 132 -8.18 16.34 -17.23
CA THR A 132 -8.86 17.59 -16.86
C THR A 132 -9.02 18.53 -18.04
N PRO A 133 -7.98 18.83 -18.85
CA PRO A 133 -8.13 19.69 -20.02
C PRO A 133 -9.11 19.14 -21.06
N LYS A 134 -9.13 17.81 -21.25
CA LYS A 134 -10.05 17.15 -22.20
C LYS A 134 -11.49 17.20 -21.73
N VAL A 135 -11.72 16.97 -20.44
CA VAL A 135 -13.06 16.99 -19.83
C VAL A 135 -13.66 18.40 -19.82
N PHE A 136 -12.84 19.40 -19.59
CA PHE A 136 -13.30 20.79 -19.51
C PHE A 136 -13.24 21.54 -20.84
N ALA A 137 -12.73 20.94 -21.90
CA ALA A 137 -12.71 21.58 -23.22
C ALA A 137 -14.11 22.03 -23.68
N GLY A 138 -14.25 23.31 -24.03
CA GLY A 138 -15.51 23.94 -24.46
C GLY A 138 -16.52 24.12 -23.31
N THR A 139 -16.05 24.15 -22.07
CA THR A 139 -16.90 24.47 -20.91
C THR A 139 -16.40 25.71 -20.15
N GLU A 140 -15.44 26.46 -20.70
CA GLU A 140 -14.80 27.59 -20.06
C GLU A 140 -15.80 28.69 -19.71
N ASP A 141 -16.77 28.94 -20.58
CA ASP A 141 -17.80 29.95 -20.41
C ASP A 141 -19.08 29.44 -19.74
N ILE A 142 -19.11 28.16 -19.32
CA ILE A 142 -20.29 27.57 -18.69
C ILE A 142 -20.16 27.70 -17.16
N PRO A 143 -21.16 28.26 -16.45
CA PRO A 143 -21.17 28.28 -14.99
C PRO A 143 -20.97 26.88 -14.39
N GLU A 144 -20.23 26.78 -13.29
CA GLU A 144 -19.86 25.51 -12.68
C GLU A 144 -21.05 24.57 -12.39
N ALA A 145 -22.17 25.15 -11.94
CA ALA A 145 -23.42 24.41 -11.68
C ALA A 145 -24.01 23.71 -12.92
N ASP A 146 -23.72 24.22 -14.12
CA ASP A 146 -24.25 23.72 -15.38
C ASP A 146 -23.27 22.80 -16.13
N ARG A 147 -21.97 22.82 -15.79
CA ARG A 147 -20.95 21.98 -16.43
C ARG A 147 -21.23 20.46 -16.29
N LYS A 148 -21.88 20.06 -15.21
CA LYS A 148 -22.29 18.65 -14.98
C LYS A 148 -23.38 18.12 -15.92
N LYS A 149 -24.02 18.99 -16.66
CA LYS A 149 -25.13 18.63 -17.58
C LYS A 149 -24.68 18.45 -19.04
N LYS A 150 -23.42 18.73 -19.33
CA LYS A 150 -22.83 18.61 -20.65
C LYS A 150 -21.90 17.40 -20.72
#